data_dd832a30f5aa580320b6b2caf9f00b39
#
_entry.id   dd832a30f5aa580320b6b2caf9f00b39
#
_cell.length_a   1.000
_cell.length_b   1.000
_cell.length_c   1.000
_cell.angle_alpha   90.00
_cell.angle_beta   90.00
_cell.angle_gamma   90.00
#
_symmetry.space_group_name_H-M   'P 1'
#
loop_
_entity.id
_entity.type
_entity.pdbx_description
1 polymer ?
#
loop_
_entity_poly.entity_id
_entity_poly.type
_entity_poly.pdbx_seq_one_letter_code
_entity_poly.pdbx_strand_id
1 'polypeptide(L)'
;MKTRGRPDFPILLLTLFLVGFGIVIVYSASSVLSLDKFGTDTYFMKKQVMWAIIGIVFMLFTMNIPYTFYKKHFFGIAAIAFLLLIAVLIPGIGVIRNGARSWINLGIGSLQPAEFAKLAVIIYLSALISKKGKKIRDVKKGLVPVFVIVGLFCTIIGIQPDFGSAVILLMTSLAVIVAGGVNLKHLFFAGIPFAIGGFLFVFLSPYRWNRLQNVGDPWADGLEGLGSGYQLAHSYFALAHGGITGAGFGQSIEKYLYLPEVQTDFIFSILAEELGFIGSTIFLVIYLLFLWRILLITLRIKDTFATLVGVGVVSMIFIQAFINIGGVTGLIPITGVPLPFISYGGSSLLLNMISIGIILSISRENYKQTIRKLDNQEQRPVRSTTKVNTQRQKA
;
A
#
# COMPACT_ATOMS: atom_id res chain seq x y z
N MET A 1 3.10 -15.25 -32.28
CA MET A 1 2.73 -14.45 -31.11
C MET A 1 3.00 -15.23 -29.84
N LYS A 2 3.86 -14.76 -28.94
CA LYS A 2 4.06 -15.43 -27.62
C LYS A 2 2.76 -15.32 -26.83
N THR A 3 2.01 -16.41 -26.69
CA THR A 3 0.76 -16.45 -25.91
C THR A 3 1.04 -16.01 -24.47
N ARG A 4 0.39 -14.93 -24.05
CA ARG A 4 0.46 -14.44 -22.66
C ARG A 4 -0.43 -15.33 -21.80
N GLY A 5 0.00 -15.68 -20.58
CA GLY A 5 -0.82 -16.43 -19.63
C GLY A 5 -2.07 -15.65 -19.20
N ARG A 6 -3.01 -16.34 -18.55
CA ARG A 6 -4.21 -15.71 -17.95
C ARG A 6 -3.83 -14.99 -16.66
N PRO A 7 -4.43 -13.81 -16.38
CA PRO A 7 -4.25 -13.15 -15.08
C PRO A 7 -4.98 -13.93 -13.99
N ASP A 8 -4.62 -13.68 -12.74
CA ASP A 8 -5.37 -14.22 -11.60
C ASP A 8 -6.70 -13.46 -11.44
N PHE A 9 -7.81 -14.10 -11.83
CA PHE A 9 -9.14 -13.52 -11.76
C PHE A 9 -9.60 -13.17 -10.33
N PRO A 10 -9.35 -13.99 -9.29
CA PRO A 10 -9.69 -13.63 -7.92
C PRO A 10 -9.07 -12.29 -7.47
N ILE A 11 -7.80 -12.03 -7.78
CA ILE A 11 -7.18 -10.72 -7.45
C ILE A 11 -7.89 -9.59 -8.19
N LEU A 12 -8.16 -9.76 -9.49
CA LEU A 12 -8.85 -8.75 -10.28
C LEU A 12 -10.23 -8.43 -9.72
N LEU A 13 -11.03 -9.47 -9.44
CA LEU A 13 -12.39 -9.32 -8.90
C LEU A 13 -12.39 -8.68 -7.51
N LEU A 14 -11.51 -9.12 -6.60
CA LEU A 14 -11.40 -8.53 -5.28
C LEU A 14 -10.94 -7.06 -5.34
N THR A 15 -10.03 -6.72 -6.25
CA THR A 15 -9.62 -5.32 -6.47
C THR A 15 -10.81 -4.45 -6.90
N LEU A 16 -11.56 -4.91 -7.90
CA LEU A 16 -12.74 -4.19 -8.39
C LEU A 16 -13.84 -4.09 -7.33
N PHE A 17 -14.04 -5.15 -6.54
CA PHE A 17 -14.96 -5.15 -5.42
C PHE A 17 -14.56 -4.11 -4.36
N LEU A 18 -13.29 -4.10 -3.92
CA LEU A 18 -12.80 -3.14 -2.93
C LEU A 18 -12.92 -1.70 -3.42
N VAL A 19 -12.58 -1.44 -4.69
CA VAL A 19 -12.73 -0.11 -5.30
C VAL A 19 -14.19 0.31 -5.38
N GLY A 20 -15.09 -0.58 -5.83
CA GLY A 20 -16.54 -0.32 -5.88
C GLY A 20 -17.13 -0.07 -4.51
N PHE A 21 -16.77 -0.89 -3.52
CA PHE A 21 -17.16 -0.71 -2.13
C PHE A 21 -16.63 0.62 -1.57
N GLY A 22 -15.38 0.97 -1.86
CA GLY A 22 -14.77 2.26 -1.47
C GLY A 22 -15.54 3.46 -2.04
N ILE A 23 -16.01 3.40 -3.30
CA ILE A 23 -16.84 4.47 -3.88
C ILE A 23 -18.13 4.67 -3.08
N VAL A 24 -18.78 3.57 -2.71
CA VAL A 24 -20.04 3.59 -1.94
C VAL A 24 -19.80 4.19 -0.54
N ILE A 25 -18.74 3.78 0.15
CA ILE A 25 -18.41 4.30 1.49
C ILE A 25 -17.97 5.77 1.41
N VAL A 26 -17.19 6.16 0.38
CA VAL A 26 -16.83 7.59 0.17
C VAL A 26 -18.08 8.44 -0.05
N TYR A 27 -19.06 7.95 -0.80
CA TYR A 27 -20.33 8.67 -0.95
C TYR A 27 -21.03 8.87 0.39
N SER A 28 -21.22 7.79 1.14
CA SER A 28 -21.89 7.88 2.44
C SER A 28 -21.17 8.82 3.41
N ALA A 29 -19.86 8.67 3.55
CA ALA A 29 -19.05 9.46 4.47
C ALA A 29 -18.97 10.95 4.09
N SER A 30 -19.01 11.26 2.78
CA SER A 30 -18.75 12.64 2.31
C SER A 30 -20.00 13.38 1.84
N SER A 31 -21.17 12.79 1.84
CA SER A 31 -22.40 13.40 1.28
C SER A 31 -22.73 14.74 1.92
N VAL A 32 -22.69 14.83 3.25
CA VAL A 32 -22.99 16.05 4.00
C VAL A 32 -21.92 17.13 3.74
N LEU A 33 -20.64 16.77 3.85
CA LEU A 33 -19.53 17.69 3.58
C LEU A 33 -19.52 18.18 2.13
N SER A 34 -19.90 17.31 1.19
CA SER A 34 -20.01 17.66 -0.24
C SER A 34 -21.13 18.66 -0.48
N LEU A 35 -22.27 18.48 0.17
CA LEU A 35 -23.41 19.38 0.06
C LEU A 35 -23.06 20.76 0.65
N ASP A 36 -22.45 20.78 1.83
CA ASP A 36 -22.05 22.02 2.52
C ASP A 36 -21.03 22.85 1.70
N LYS A 37 -19.96 22.20 1.19
CA LYS A 37 -18.86 22.91 0.51
C LYS A 37 -19.09 23.18 -0.98
N PHE A 38 -19.83 22.31 -1.67
CA PHE A 38 -19.94 22.32 -3.13
C PHE A 38 -21.39 22.39 -3.64
N GLY A 39 -22.39 22.42 -2.76
CA GLY A 39 -23.80 22.45 -3.13
C GLY A 39 -24.34 21.16 -3.77
N THR A 40 -23.55 20.09 -3.78
CA THR A 40 -23.93 18.76 -4.30
C THR A 40 -23.40 17.67 -3.40
N ASP A 41 -24.21 16.67 -3.09
CA ASP A 41 -23.86 15.54 -2.22
C ASP A 41 -22.87 14.54 -2.86
N THR A 42 -22.68 14.59 -4.17
CA THR A 42 -21.94 13.61 -4.98
C THR A 42 -20.53 14.06 -5.42
N TYR A 43 -20.05 15.22 -4.95
CA TYR A 43 -18.78 15.79 -5.43
C TYR A 43 -17.59 14.84 -5.25
N PHE A 44 -17.34 14.33 -4.02
CA PHE A 44 -16.24 13.43 -3.75
C PHE A 44 -16.44 12.06 -4.41
N MET A 45 -17.67 11.55 -4.45
CA MET A 45 -18.00 10.31 -5.14
C MET A 45 -17.65 10.38 -6.64
N LYS A 46 -18.09 11.45 -7.34
CA LYS A 46 -17.77 11.64 -8.77
C LYS A 46 -16.26 11.69 -9.02
N LYS A 47 -15.51 12.38 -8.16
CA LYS A 47 -14.05 12.41 -8.24
C LYS A 47 -13.41 11.04 -7.97
N GLN A 48 -13.94 10.29 -7.00
CA GLN A 48 -13.46 8.93 -6.72
C GLN A 48 -13.73 7.97 -7.89
N VAL A 49 -14.92 8.04 -8.50
CA VAL A 49 -15.26 7.29 -9.73
C VAL A 49 -14.31 7.62 -10.87
N MET A 50 -14.04 8.91 -11.09
CA MET A 50 -13.08 9.34 -12.12
C MET A 50 -11.69 8.72 -11.88
N TRP A 51 -11.16 8.79 -10.65
CA TRP A 51 -9.89 8.20 -10.31
C TRP A 51 -9.90 6.67 -10.38
N ALA A 52 -11.01 6.03 -10.05
CA ALA A 52 -11.19 4.59 -10.19
C ALA A 52 -11.12 4.16 -11.67
N ILE A 53 -11.80 4.87 -12.57
CA ILE A 53 -11.74 4.60 -14.02
C ILE A 53 -10.30 4.76 -14.52
N ILE A 54 -9.62 5.87 -14.20
CA ILE A 54 -8.23 6.10 -14.55
C ILE A 54 -7.36 4.97 -14.00
N GLY A 55 -7.55 4.61 -12.72
CA GLY A 55 -6.84 3.51 -12.07
C GLY A 55 -7.05 2.16 -12.75
N ILE A 56 -8.28 1.81 -13.16
CA ILE A 56 -8.59 0.58 -13.91
C ILE A 56 -7.82 0.57 -15.24
N VAL A 57 -7.84 1.67 -15.98
CA VAL A 57 -7.09 1.78 -17.24
C VAL A 57 -5.59 1.55 -17.02
N PHE A 58 -4.99 2.21 -16.01
CA PHE A 58 -3.58 2.02 -15.70
C PHE A 58 -3.27 0.62 -15.14
N MET A 59 -4.15 0.03 -14.35
CA MET A 59 -4.02 -1.37 -13.88
C MET A 59 -4.00 -2.34 -15.06
N LEU A 60 -4.92 -2.21 -16.01
CA LEU A 60 -4.97 -3.04 -17.21
C LEU A 60 -3.76 -2.79 -18.12
N PHE A 61 -3.29 -1.56 -18.24
CA PHE A 61 -2.08 -1.22 -18.97
C PHE A 61 -0.85 -1.88 -18.35
N THR A 62 -0.62 -1.70 -17.05
CA THR A 62 0.54 -2.25 -16.32
C THR A 62 0.50 -3.78 -16.25
N MET A 63 -0.69 -4.39 -16.18
CA MET A 63 -0.89 -5.84 -16.30
C MET A 63 -0.38 -6.39 -17.65
N ASN A 64 -0.43 -5.58 -18.71
CA ASN A 64 0.02 -5.97 -20.04
C ASN A 64 1.53 -5.74 -20.27
N ILE A 65 2.22 -5.00 -19.39
CA ILE A 65 3.67 -4.85 -19.43
C ILE A 65 4.31 -6.06 -18.73
N PRO A 66 5.27 -6.78 -19.34
CA PRO A 66 5.96 -7.87 -18.67
C PRO A 66 6.75 -7.34 -17.45
N TYR A 67 6.67 -8.03 -16.31
CA TYR A 67 7.32 -7.59 -15.07
C TYR A 67 8.85 -7.42 -15.21
N THR A 68 9.46 -8.13 -16.19
CA THR A 68 10.88 -7.99 -16.53
C THR A 68 11.26 -6.61 -17.05
N PHE A 69 10.28 -5.86 -17.60
CA PHE A 69 10.47 -4.46 -17.98
C PHE A 69 10.79 -3.60 -16.75
N TYR A 70 10.04 -3.75 -15.66
CA TYR A 70 10.28 -3.03 -14.41
C TYR A 70 11.65 -3.40 -13.81
N LYS A 71 12.03 -4.68 -13.90
CA LYS A 71 13.35 -5.17 -13.49
C LYS A 71 14.49 -4.55 -14.30
N LYS A 72 14.29 -4.29 -15.60
CA LYS A 72 15.30 -3.67 -16.47
C LYS A 72 15.42 -2.17 -16.23
N HIS A 73 14.31 -1.47 -16.01
CA HIS A 73 14.26 -0.01 -15.91
C HIS A 73 14.14 0.50 -14.46
N PHE A 74 14.47 -0.30 -13.46
CA PHE A 74 14.31 0.00 -12.04
C PHE A 74 14.99 1.32 -11.62
N PHE A 75 16.16 1.61 -12.18
CA PHE A 75 16.90 2.84 -11.89
C PHE A 75 16.20 4.09 -12.45
N GLY A 76 15.74 4.05 -13.70
CA GLY A 76 15.00 5.15 -14.30
C GLY A 76 13.68 5.43 -13.57
N ILE A 77 12.95 4.39 -13.14
CA ILE A 77 11.70 4.53 -12.36
C ILE A 77 12.00 5.22 -11.02
N ALA A 78 13.06 4.81 -10.31
CA ALA A 78 13.45 5.43 -9.05
C ALA A 78 13.94 6.88 -9.26
N ALA A 79 14.71 7.16 -10.32
CA ALA A 79 15.18 8.51 -10.64
C ALA A 79 14.00 9.45 -10.94
N ILE A 80 13.01 9.03 -11.72
CA ILE A 80 11.80 9.82 -12.00
C ILE A 80 11.04 10.12 -10.71
N ALA A 81 10.80 9.10 -9.87
CA ALA A 81 10.12 9.27 -8.60
C ALA A 81 10.87 10.24 -7.67
N PHE A 82 12.20 10.16 -7.64
CA PHE A 82 13.06 11.04 -6.88
C PHE A 82 12.98 12.48 -7.37
N LEU A 83 13.04 12.69 -8.68
CA LEU A 83 12.90 14.01 -9.29
C LEU A 83 11.51 14.63 -9.02
N LEU A 84 10.44 13.83 -9.02
CA LEU A 84 9.10 14.29 -8.66
C LEU A 84 9.02 14.72 -7.18
N LEU A 85 9.71 14.00 -6.28
CA LEU A 85 9.81 14.40 -4.86
C LEU A 85 10.56 15.72 -4.70
N ILE A 86 11.61 15.99 -5.48
CA ILE A 86 12.31 17.26 -5.46
C ILE A 86 11.44 18.36 -6.08
N ALA A 87 10.79 18.10 -7.21
CA ALA A 87 9.97 19.06 -7.92
C ALA A 87 8.85 19.63 -7.04
N VAL A 88 8.26 18.82 -6.16
CA VAL A 88 7.20 19.29 -5.25
C VAL A 88 7.69 20.30 -4.20
N LEU A 89 8.98 20.32 -3.90
CA LEU A 89 9.58 21.31 -2.98
C LEU A 89 9.73 22.69 -3.61
N ILE A 90 9.72 22.77 -4.95
CA ILE A 90 9.89 24.02 -5.69
C ILE A 90 8.63 24.88 -5.53
N PRO A 91 8.76 26.15 -5.08
CA PRO A 91 7.65 27.10 -5.05
C PRO A 91 7.03 27.27 -6.45
N GLY A 92 5.69 27.24 -6.51
CA GLY A 92 4.95 27.31 -7.79
C GLY A 92 4.60 25.96 -8.41
N ILE A 93 5.34 24.87 -8.11
CA ILE A 93 4.99 23.49 -8.53
C ILE A 93 4.24 22.78 -7.41
N GLY A 94 4.79 22.81 -6.20
CA GLY A 94 4.20 22.17 -5.03
C GLY A 94 3.14 23.01 -4.34
N VAL A 95 1.99 22.40 -4.06
CA VAL A 95 0.86 22.98 -3.32
C VAL A 95 0.96 22.57 -1.85
N ILE A 96 0.72 23.53 -0.96
CA ILE A 96 0.67 23.31 0.48
C ILE A 96 -0.75 22.89 0.86
N ARG A 97 -0.89 21.75 1.54
CA ARG A 97 -2.14 21.27 2.15
C ARG A 97 -1.84 20.79 3.58
N ASN A 98 -2.66 21.21 4.52
CA ASN A 98 -2.51 20.86 5.95
C ASN A 98 -1.06 21.06 6.46
N GLY A 99 -0.39 22.14 6.01
CA GLY A 99 0.98 22.47 6.41
C GLY A 99 2.11 21.69 5.69
N ALA A 100 1.77 20.72 4.84
CA ALA A 100 2.75 19.94 4.08
C ALA A 100 2.76 20.35 2.59
N ARG A 101 3.95 20.59 2.03
CA ARG A 101 4.15 20.82 0.59
C ARG A 101 4.49 19.48 -0.09
N SER A 102 3.47 18.65 -0.31
CA SER A 102 3.62 17.27 -0.81
C SER A 102 2.74 16.96 -2.02
N TRP A 103 2.05 17.95 -2.60
CA TRP A 103 1.08 17.77 -3.67
C TRP A 103 1.45 18.57 -4.91
N ILE A 104 1.26 18.00 -6.10
CA ILE A 104 1.34 18.68 -7.40
C ILE A 104 -0.08 18.80 -7.96
N ASN A 105 -0.51 20.01 -8.34
CA ASN A 105 -1.81 20.21 -8.96
C ASN A 105 -1.72 19.93 -10.47
N LEU A 106 -2.49 18.96 -10.97
CA LEU A 106 -2.58 18.60 -12.37
C LEU A 106 -3.81 19.21 -13.09
N GLY A 107 -4.55 20.10 -12.46
CA GLY A 107 -5.82 20.65 -12.97
C GLY A 107 -7.00 19.71 -12.76
N ILE A 108 -6.94 18.48 -13.21
CA ILE A 108 -7.97 17.45 -13.02
C ILE A 108 -7.98 16.87 -11.60
N GLY A 109 -6.89 17.03 -10.85
CA GLY A 109 -6.71 16.56 -9.48
C GLY A 109 -5.30 16.80 -8.98
N SER A 110 -5.02 16.38 -7.76
CA SER A 110 -3.71 16.52 -7.14
C SER A 110 -2.99 15.19 -7.08
N LEU A 111 -1.72 15.22 -7.44
CA LEU A 111 -0.82 14.05 -7.39
C LEU A 111 0.14 14.21 -6.21
N GLN A 112 0.31 13.14 -5.43
CA GLN A 112 1.27 13.07 -4.34
C GLN A 112 2.49 12.24 -4.77
N PRO A 113 3.66 12.85 -5.02
CA PRO A 113 4.86 12.14 -5.45
C PRO A 113 5.34 11.06 -4.48
N ALA A 114 5.06 11.20 -3.17
CA ALA A 114 5.40 10.20 -2.18
C ALA A 114 4.72 8.83 -2.43
N GLU A 115 3.51 8.83 -3.00
CA GLU A 115 2.83 7.59 -3.40
C GLU A 115 3.66 6.85 -4.47
N PHE A 116 4.11 7.55 -5.53
CA PHE A 116 4.97 6.98 -6.57
C PHE A 116 6.31 6.51 -6.00
N ALA A 117 6.89 7.26 -5.08
CA ALA A 117 8.15 6.93 -4.46
C ALA A 117 8.09 5.58 -3.72
N LYS A 118 7.00 5.27 -3.03
CA LYS A 118 6.82 3.98 -2.34
C LYS A 118 6.94 2.81 -3.33
N LEU A 119 6.20 2.84 -4.43
CA LEU A 119 6.25 1.80 -5.45
C LEU A 119 7.62 1.74 -6.17
N ALA A 120 8.19 2.91 -6.49
CA ALA A 120 9.50 3.00 -7.14
C ALA A 120 10.62 2.41 -6.28
N VAL A 121 10.60 2.65 -4.97
CA VAL A 121 11.56 2.09 -4.01
C VAL A 121 11.37 0.58 -3.88
N ILE A 122 10.15 0.06 -3.84
CA ILE A 122 9.88 -1.39 -3.87
C ILE A 122 10.53 -2.03 -5.11
N ILE A 123 10.30 -1.46 -6.29
CA ILE A 123 10.87 -1.97 -7.55
C ILE A 123 12.40 -1.89 -7.52
N TYR A 124 12.95 -0.77 -7.06
CA TYR A 124 14.39 -0.55 -6.98
C TYR A 124 15.07 -1.55 -6.04
N LEU A 125 14.57 -1.69 -4.80
CA LEU A 125 15.12 -2.61 -3.82
C LEU A 125 15.03 -4.06 -4.30
N SER A 126 13.89 -4.45 -4.85
CA SER A 126 13.68 -5.80 -5.39
C SER A 126 14.66 -6.13 -6.51
N ALA A 127 14.92 -5.18 -7.42
CA ALA A 127 15.89 -5.35 -8.49
C ALA A 127 17.33 -5.41 -7.96
N LEU A 128 17.69 -4.52 -7.04
CA LEU A 128 19.01 -4.45 -6.45
C LEU A 128 19.33 -5.73 -5.66
N ILE A 129 18.41 -6.18 -4.80
CA ILE A 129 18.56 -7.39 -3.99
C ILE A 129 18.64 -8.63 -4.90
N SER A 130 17.76 -8.73 -5.90
CA SER A 130 17.79 -9.82 -6.88
C SER A 130 19.11 -9.91 -7.65
N LYS A 131 19.73 -8.74 -8.00
CA LYS A 131 21.04 -8.70 -8.67
C LYS A 131 22.20 -9.08 -7.74
N LYS A 132 22.13 -8.68 -6.46
CA LYS A 132 23.20 -8.94 -5.48
C LYS A 132 23.21 -10.39 -4.98
N GLY A 133 22.06 -11.05 -4.95
CA GLY A 133 21.93 -12.43 -4.45
C GLY A 133 22.54 -12.58 -3.05
N LYS A 134 23.41 -13.58 -2.84
CA LYS A 134 24.04 -13.83 -1.52
C LYS A 134 24.87 -12.65 -0.98
N LYS A 135 25.35 -11.73 -1.85
CA LYS A 135 26.16 -10.56 -1.43
C LYS A 135 25.33 -9.54 -0.62
N ILE A 136 24.02 -9.67 -0.59
CA ILE A 136 23.14 -8.79 0.23
C ILE A 136 23.38 -8.97 1.74
N ARG A 137 23.96 -10.12 2.16
CA ARG A 137 24.31 -10.40 3.55
C ARG A 137 25.55 -9.64 4.04
N ASP A 138 26.36 -9.12 3.13
CA ASP A 138 27.52 -8.28 3.44
C ASP A 138 27.05 -6.86 3.77
N VAL A 139 27.55 -6.29 4.87
CA VAL A 139 27.15 -4.96 5.34
C VAL A 139 27.53 -3.89 4.31
N LYS A 140 28.80 -3.82 3.92
CA LYS A 140 29.32 -2.72 3.07
C LYS A 140 28.81 -2.83 1.64
N LYS A 141 28.86 -4.02 1.05
CA LYS A 141 28.50 -4.23 -0.37
C LYS A 141 27.01 -4.50 -0.58
N GLY A 142 26.31 -4.99 0.44
CA GLY A 142 24.89 -5.36 0.41
C GLY A 142 24.00 -4.29 1.01
N LEU A 143 24.11 -4.11 2.32
CA LEU A 143 23.15 -3.38 3.14
C LEU A 143 23.28 -1.85 2.99
N VAL A 144 24.51 -1.33 3.07
CA VAL A 144 24.76 0.13 3.01
C VAL A 144 24.13 0.78 1.77
N PRO A 145 24.30 0.31 0.53
CA PRO A 145 23.66 0.92 -0.64
C PRO A 145 22.14 0.91 -0.59
N VAL A 146 21.55 -0.11 0.04
CA VAL A 146 20.10 -0.22 0.23
C VAL A 146 19.61 0.85 1.22
N PHE A 147 20.28 0.98 2.36
CA PHE A 147 19.89 1.99 3.37
C PHE A 147 20.14 3.42 2.91
N VAL A 148 21.19 3.67 2.12
CA VAL A 148 21.44 5.01 1.54
C VAL A 148 20.26 5.44 0.67
N ILE A 149 19.75 4.56 -0.19
CA ILE A 149 18.59 4.90 -1.04
C ILE A 149 17.33 5.11 -0.21
N VAL A 150 17.02 4.18 0.71
CA VAL A 150 15.84 4.33 1.59
C VAL A 150 15.94 5.61 2.41
N GLY A 151 17.10 5.88 3.01
CA GLY A 151 17.36 7.10 3.78
C GLY A 151 17.19 8.36 2.95
N LEU A 152 17.69 8.39 1.71
CA LEU A 152 17.56 9.51 0.81
C LEU A 152 16.09 9.83 0.50
N PHE A 153 15.28 8.81 0.16
CA PHE A 153 13.85 8.99 -0.09
C PHE A 153 13.09 9.42 1.19
N CYS A 154 13.35 8.77 2.33
CA CYS A 154 12.74 9.13 3.61
C CYS A 154 13.07 10.56 4.03
N THR A 155 14.31 11.01 3.83
CA THR A 155 14.74 12.37 4.18
C THR A 155 13.99 13.41 3.35
N ILE A 156 13.86 13.22 2.03
CA ILE A 156 13.13 14.18 1.19
C ILE A 156 11.64 14.21 1.54
N ILE A 157 11.02 13.05 1.80
CA ILE A 157 9.62 13.00 2.24
C ILE A 157 9.47 13.65 3.62
N GLY A 158 10.44 13.46 4.51
CA GLY A 158 10.48 14.12 5.82
C GLY A 158 10.57 15.66 5.74
N ILE A 159 11.33 16.20 4.77
CA ILE A 159 11.42 17.64 4.50
C ILE A 159 10.08 18.21 4.00
N GLN A 160 9.22 17.38 3.39
CA GLN A 160 7.86 17.75 2.94
C GLN A 160 6.82 17.74 4.06
N PRO A 161 7.13 17.66 5.33
CA PRO A 161 6.44 17.18 6.55
C PRO A 161 5.40 16.07 6.32
N ASP A 162 5.68 15.10 5.42
CA ASP A 162 4.82 13.95 5.17
C ASP A 162 5.32 12.70 5.94
N PHE A 163 5.10 12.72 7.25
CA PHE A 163 5.59 11.67 8.14
C PHE A 163 4.94 10.31 7.87
N GLY A 164 3.64 10.28 7.60
CA GLY A 164 2.91 9.04 7.31
C GLY A 164 3.51 8.28 6.13
N SER A 165 3.75 8.97 5.02
CA SER A 165 4.38 8.39 3.82
C SER A 165 5.82 7.93 4.07
N ALA A 166 6.60 8.67 4.88
CA ALA A 166 7.96 8.29 5.23
C ALA A 166 8.01 6.98 6.05
N VAL A 167 7.13 6.84 7.04
CA VAL A 167 7.01 5.62 7.86
C VAL A 167 6.60 4.43 7.02
N ILE A 168 5.60 4.58 6.14
CA ILE A 168 5.16 3.50 5.24
C ILE A 168 6.29 3.08 4.32
N LEU A 169 7.01 4.04 3.71
CA LEU A 169 8.14 3.75 2.84
C LEU A 169 9.25 3.00 3.59
N LEU A 170 9.61 3.44 4.80
CA LEU A 170 10.61 2.80 5.64
C LEU A 170 10.19 1.36 6.01
N MET A 171 8.99 1.17 6.56
CA MET A 171 8.50 -0.14 6.98
C MET A 171 8.35 -1.11 5.80
N THR A 172 7.85 -0.63 4.67
CA THR A 172 7.77 -1.42 3.44
C THR A 172 9.15 -1.82 2.92
N SER A 173 10.11 -0.89 2.96
CA SER A 173 11.50 -1.17 2.59
C SER A 173 12.12 -2.22 3.48
N LEU A 174 11.90 -2.14 4.80
CA LEU A 174 12.35 -3.15 5.76
C LEU A 174 11.76 -4.52 5.45
N ALA A 175 10.47 -4.60 5.14
CA ALA A 175 9.82 -5.86 4.76
C ALA A 175 10.47 -6.50 3.51
N VAL A 176 10.76 -5.69 2.47
CA VAL A 176 11.45 -6.15 1.25
C VAL A 176 12.88 -6.61 1.57
N ILE A 177 13.61 -5.89 2.42
CA ILE A 177 14.99 -6.21 2.83
C ILE A 177 15.02 -7.53 3.61
N VAL A 178 14.10 -7.73 4.56
CA VAL A 178 13.96 -8.97 5.34
C VAL A 178 13.63 -10.15 4.42
N ALA A 179 12.66 -10.00 3.53
CA ALA A 179 12.31 -11.01 2.54
C ALA A 179 13.47 -11.33 1.58
N GLY A 180 14.36 -10.36 1.35
CA GLY A 180 15.59 -10.52 0.58
C GLY A 180 16.68 -11.36 1.25
N GLY A 181 16.47 -11.81 2.49
CA GLY A 181 17.38 -12.70 3.22
C GLY A 181 18.61 -12.02 3.81
N VAL A 182 18.48 -10.75 4.19
CA VAL A 182 19.50 -9.99 4.91
C VAL A 182 19.69 -10.56 6.34
N ASN A 183 20.90 -10.42 6.89
CA ASN A 183 21.17 -10.80 8.25
C ASN A 183 20.47 -9.82 9.22
N LEU A 184 19.55 -10.35 10.03
CA LEU A 184 18.72 -9.56 10.96
C LEU A 184 19.56 -8.80 11.99
N LYS A 185 20.72 -9.32 12.41
CA LYS A 185 21.63 -8.60 13.32
C LYS A 185 22.12 -7.30 12.70
N HIS A 186 22.57 -7.35 11.45
CA HIS A 186 23.01 -6.15 10.73
C HIS A 186 21.86 -5.17 10.47
N LEU A 187 20.66 -5.71 10.20
CA LEU A 187 19.46 -4.91 10.01
C LEU A 187 19.11 -4.14 11.29
N PHE A 188 19.18 -4.80 12.45
CA PHE A 188 18.93 -4.17 13.75
C PHE A 188 19.87 -2.98 13.99
N PHE A 189 21.19 -3.18 13.86
CA PHE A 189 22.16 -2.10 14.05
C PHE A 189 22.00 -0.97 13.02
N ALA A 190 21.70 -1.28 11.77
CA ALA A 190 21.46 -0.29 10.74
C ALA A 190 20.12 0.47 10.95
N GLY A 191 19.16 -0.12 11.66
CA GLY A 191 17.89 0.51 12.01
C GLY A 191 18.00 1.55 13.14
N ILE A 192 19.04 1.46 13.98
CA ILE A 192 19.22 2.38 15.13
C ILE A 192 19.22 3.86 14.71
N PRO A 193 20.00 4.30 13.70
CA PRO A 193 19.97 5.70 13.26
C PRO A 193 18.58 6.16 12.81
N PHE A 194 17.81 5.30 12.15
CA PHE A 194 16.44 5.62 11.74
C PHE A 194 15.50 5.71 12.93
N ALA A 195 15.64 4.86 13.93
CA ALA A 195 14.86 4.91 15.16
C ALA A 195 15.17 6.20 15.95
N ILE A 196 16.45 6.55 16.10
CA ILE A 196 16.87 7.79 16.75
C ILE A 196 16.36 9.01 15.97
N GLY A 197 16.54 9.03 14.65
CA GLY A 197 16.05 10.11 13.80
C GLY A 197 14.52 10.27 13.86
N GLY A 198 13.77 9.17 13.85
CA GLY A 198 12.32 9.17 14.03
C GLY A 198 11.88 9.68 15.40
N PHE A 199 12.56 9.24 16.46
CA PHE A 199 12.30 9.73 17.82
C PHE A 199 12.55 11.24 17.94
N LEU A 200 13.71 11.73 17.50
CA LEU A 200 14.03 13.14 17.51
C LEU A 200 13.04 13.95 16.66
N PHE A 201 12.64 13.42 15.52
CA PHE A 201 11.66 14.09 14.63
C PHE A 201 10.29 14.27 15.31
N VAL A 202 9.85 13.31 16.10
CA VAL A 202 8.59 13.42 16.87
C VAL A 202 8.79 14.33 18.08
N PHE A 203 9.86 14.12 18.84
CA PHE A 203 10.14 14.83 20.10
C PHE A 203 10.35 16.33 19.91
N LEU A 204 11.01 16.75 18.82
CA LEU A 204 11.29 18.16 18.52
C LEU A 204 10.07 18.95 18.01
N SER A 205 8.93 18.30 17.78
CA SER A 205 7.72 18.98 17.31
C SER A 205 6.59 18.85 18.35
N PRO A 206 6.18 19.95 19.01
CA PRO A 206 5.08 19.91 19.98
C PRO A 206 3.78 19.31 19.41
N TYR A 207 3.46 19.62 18.17
CA TYR A 207 2.29 19.07 17.49
C TYR A 207 2.31 17.54 17.37
N ARG A 208 3.47 16.96 17.03
CA ARG A 208 3.60 15.49 16.89
C ARG A 208 3.68 14.82 18.26
N TRP A 209 4.32 15.46 19.21
CA TRP A 209 4.42 15.00 20.58
C TRP A 209 3.03 14.91 21.23
N ASN A 210 2.20 15.96 21.09
CA ASN A 210 0.82 15.95 21.59
C ASN A 210 -0.02 14.82 20.96
N ARG A 211 0.13 14.58 19.67
CA ARG A 211 -0.55 13.44 19.01
C ARG A 211 -0.13 12.09 19.60
N LEU A 212 1.12 11.95 20.01
CA LEU A 212 1.62 10.72 20.65
C LEU A 212 1.05 10.58 22.08
N GLN A 213 0.94 11.67 22.82
CA GLN A 213 0.37 11.66 24.18
C GLN A 213 -1.13 11.30 24.18
N ASN A 214 -1.86 11.70 23.17
CA ASN A 214 -3.30 11.42 23.04
C ASN A 214 -3.62 9.98 22.56
N VAL A 215 -2.61 9.16 22.32
CA VAL A 215 -2.82 7.76 21.93
C VAL A 215 -3.50 7.00 23.09
N GLY A 216 -4.67 6.44 22.80
CA GLY A 216 -5.44 5.67 23.80
C GLY A 216 -6.32 6.51 24.73
N ASP A 217 -5.97 7.77 25.00
CA ASP A 217 -6.78 8.68 25.81
C ASP A 217 -6.86 10.08 25.17
N PRO A 218 -7.84 10.32 24.29
CA PRO A 218 -7.99 11.61 23.63
C PRO A 218 -8.45 12.73 24.58
N TRP A 219 -8.96 12.39 25.76
CA TRP A 219 -9.41 13.38 26.77
C TRP A 219 -8.28 13.93 27.62
N ALA A 220 -7.10 13.29 27.60
CA ALA A 220 -5.89 13.75 28.29
C ALA A 220 -5.22 14.99 27.64
N ASP A 221 -5.84 15.61 26.64
CA ASP A 221 -5.32 16.79 25.92
C ASP A 221 -5.43 18.11 26.71
N GLY A 222 -5.93 18.08 27.93
CA GLY A 222 -6.15 19.25 28.80
C GLY A 222 -7.37 20.10 28.42
N LEU A 223 -8.14 19.71 27.39
CA LEU A 223 -9.35 20.36 26.91
C LEU A 223 -10.51 19.36 26.78
N GLU A 224 -10.49 18.26 27.53
CA GLU A 224 -11.54 17.23 27.57
C GLU A 224 -11.87 16.67 26.18
N GLY A 225 -10.86 16.52 25.32
CA GLY A 225 -11.01 16.03 23.94
C GLY A 225 -11.42 17.08 22.92
N LEU A 226 -11.52 18.36 23.31
CA LEU A 226 -11.86 19.46 22.39
C LEU A 226 -10.63 20.09 21.71
N GLY A 227 -9.45 19.64 22.04
CA GLY A 227 -8.17 20.10 21.49
C GLY A 227 -7.55 19.12 20.50
N SER A 228 -6.32 18.73 20.77
CA SER A 228 -5.57 17.80 19.89
C SER A 228 -6.13 16.37 19.90
N GLY A 229 -6.96 15.99 20.89
CA GLY A 229 -7.68 14.72 20.99
C GLY A 229 -9.00 14.67 20.21
N TYR A 230 -9.52 15.81 19.71
CA TYR A 230 -10.84 15.92 19.10
C TYR A 230 -11.14 14.85 18.05
N GLN A 231 -10.25 14.67 17.10
CA GLN A 231 -10.45 13.70 16.02
C GLN A 231 -10.52 12.26 16.53
N LEU A 232 -9.71 11.90 17.53
CA LEU A 232 -9.71 10.56 18.10
C LEU A 232 -10.95 10.31 18.96
N ALA A 233 -11.39 11.31 19.75
CA ALA A 233 -12.61 11.24 20.55
C ALA A 233 -13.85 10.99 19.67
N HIS A 234 -14.01 11.77 18.59
CA HIS A 234 -15.11 11.59 17.64
C HIS A 234 -15.01 10.26 16.85
N SER A 235 -13.78 9.78 16.60
CA SER A 235 -13.60 8.43 16.06
C SER A 235 -14.12 7.35 17.02
N TYR A 236 -13.88 7.49 18.32
CA TYR A 236 -14.42 6.57 19.33
C TYR A 236 -15.95 6.65 19.44
N PHE A 237 -16.54 7.85 19.32
CA PHE A 237 -17.99 7.98 19.28
C PHE A 237 -18.59 7.27 18.08
N ALA A 238 -17.99 7.40 16.89
CA ALA A 238 -18.38 6.63 15.70
C ALA A 238 -18.35 5.12 15.95
N LEU A 239 -17.22 4.61 16.48
CA LEU A 239 -17.06 3.19 16.78
C LEU A 239 -18.09 2.68 17.82
N ALA A 240 -18.33 3.48 18.87
CA ALA A 240 -19.30 3.14 19.93
C ALA A 240 -20.73 3.15 19.40
N HIS A 241 -21.13 4.17 18.61
CA HIS A 241 -22.44 4.28 18.01
C HIS A 241 -22.73 3.14 17.03
N GLY A 242 -21.72 2.67 16.29
CA GLY A 242 -21.87 1.51 15.39
C GLY A 242 -22.25 0.21 16.11
N GLY A 243 -21.83 0.01 17.34
CA GLY A 243 -22.15 -1.18 18.13
C GLY A 243 -21.88 -2.48 17.38
N ILE A 244 -22.77 -3.48 17.55
CA ILE A 244 -22.60 -4.82 16.95
C ILE A 244 -23.07 -4.84 15.49
N THR A 245 -24.24 -4.29 15.19
CA THR A 245 -24.91 -4.40 13.88
C THR A 245 -24.79 -3.19 12.98
N GLY A 246 -24.29 -2.07 13.51
CA GLY A 246 -24.23 -0.77 12.82
C GLY A 246 -25.49 0.05 12.99
N ALA A 247 -25.34 1.37 12.81
CA ALA A 247 -26.45 2.31 12.77
C ALA A 247 -27.28 2.19 11.47
N GLY A 248 -26.75 1.49 10.48
CA GLY A 248 -27.30 1.38 9.13
C GLY A 248 -26.57 2.24 8.12
N PHE A 249 -26.56 1.79 6.86
CA PHE A 249 -25.90 2.51 5.77
C PHE A 249 -26.50 3.90 5.58
N GLY A 250 -25.66 4.91 5.53
CA GLY A 250 -26.07 6.30 5.40
C GLY A 250 -26.57 6.94 6.70
N GLN A 251 -26.53 6.26 7.86
CA GLN A 251 -27.07 6.73 9.14
C GLN A 251 -25.99 7.16 10.14
N SER A 252 -24.73 7.33 9.71
CA SER A 252 -23.68 7.86 10.56
C SER A 252 -24.04 9.26 11.09
N ILE A 253 -23.81 9.52 12.38
CA ILE A 253 -23.95 10.83 13.01
C ILE A 253 -22.67 11.65 12.82
N GLU A 254 -21.52 11.00 12.94
CA GLU A 254 -20.21 11.69 12.90
C GLU A 254 -19.90 12.34 11.54
N LYS A 255 -20.55 11.90 10.45
CA LYS A 255 -20.42 12.55 9.12
C LYS A 255 -21.09 13.92 9.02
N TYR A 256 -21.94 14.31 9.98
CA TYR A 256 -22.59 15.62 10.02
C TYR A 256 -21.64 16.71 10.54
N LEU A 257 -20.41 16.72 10.01
CA LEU A 257 -19.34 17.68 10.28
C LEU A 257 -18.74 17.60 11.70
N TYR A 258 -19.11 16.60 12.49
CA TYR A 258 -18.49 16.36 13.79
C TYR A 258 -17.07 15.85 13.64
N LEU A 259 -16.86 14.83 12.78
CA LEU A 259 -15.54 14.27 12.52
C LEU A 259 -14.95 14.89 11.25
N PRO A 260 -13.81 15.58 11.31
CA PRO A 260 -13.14 16.13 10.13
C PRO A 260 -12.45 15.00 9.33
N GLU A 261 -12.24 15.25 8.02
CA GLU A 261 -11.55 14.33 7.09
C GLU A 261 -12.16 12.92 7.04
N VAL A 262 -13.49 12.81 7.21
CA VAL A 262 -14.24 11.53 7.19
C VAL A 262 -14.08 10.74 5.89
N GLN A 263 -13.88 11.43 4.78
CA GLN A 263 -13.72 10.81 3.45
C GLN A 263 -12.32 10.28 3.18
N THR A 264 -11.31 10.71 3.95
CA THR A 264 -9.89 10.37 3.76
C THR A 264 -9.38 9.48 4.89
N ASP A 265 -9.00 10.09 6.00
CA ASP A 265 -8.23 9.46 7.07
C ASP A 265 -9.12 8.68 8.05
N PHE A 266 -10.37 9.13 8.24
CA PHE A 266 -11.34 8.56 9.19
C PHE A 266 -12.45 7.74 8.53
N ILE A 267 -12.26 7.32 7.28
CA ILE A 267 -13.30 6.58 6.55
C ILE A 267 -13.66 5.24 7.23
N PHE A 268 -12.69 4.61 7.91
CA PHE A 268 -12.95 3.37 8.64
C PHE A 268 -13.85 3.59 9.86
N SER A 269 -13.79 4.77 10.51
CA SER A 269 -14.71 5.12 11.61
C SER A 269 -16.14 5.20 11.13
N ILE A 270 -16.40 5.85 9.98
CA ILE A 270 -17.74 5.91 9.37
C ILE A 270 -18.20 4.52 8.90
N LEU A 271 -17.31 3.75 8.28
CA LEU A 271 -17.60 2.36 7.90
C LEU A 271 -18.04 1.53 9.11
N ALA A 272 -17.31 1.66 10.22
CA ALA A 272 -17.61 0.93 11.45
C ALA A 272 -18.88 1.44 12.15
N GLU A 273 -19.17 2.74 12.10
CA GLU A 273 -20.42 3.32 12.59
C GLU A 273 -21.63 2.80 11.81
N GLU A 274 -21.55 2.78 10.47
CA GLU A 274 -22.67 2.36 9.63
C GLU A 274 -22.88 0.86 9.57
N LEU A 275 -21.81 0.05 9.54
CA LEU A 275 -21.87 -1.40 9.39
C LEU A 275 -21.69 -2.18 10.71
N GLY A 276 -21.29 -1.50 11.77
CA GLY A 276 -21.03 -2.10 13.09
C GLY A 276 -19.84 -3.04 13.11
N PHE A 277 -19.69 -3.73 14.23
CA PHE A 277 -18.61 -4.70 14.44
C PHE A 277 -18.66 -5.87 13.43
N ILE A 278 -19.85 -6.42 13.17
CA ILE A 278 -20.02 -7.55 12.24
C ILE A 278 -19.59 -7.14 10.82
N GLY A 279 -20.14 -6.03 10.29
CA GLY A 279 -19.82 -5.58 8.94
C GLY A 279 -18.37 -5.20 8.76
N SER A 280 -17.78 -4.51 9.74
CA SER A 280 -16.35 -4.16 9.75
C SER A 280 -15.45 -5.40 9.78
N THR A 281 -15.84 -6.42 10.56
CA THR A 281 -15.10 -7.69 10.63
C THR A 281 -15.15 -8.41 9.28
N ILE A 282 -16.34 -8.51 8.65
CA ILE A 282 -16.48 -9.11 7.31
C ILE A 282 -15.61 -8.37 6.29
N PHE A 283 -15.64 -7.04 6.32
CA PHE A 283 -14.78 -6.22 5.46
C PHE A 283 -13.28 -6.54 5.67
N LEU A 284 -12.82 -6.58 6.92
CA LEU A 284 -11.42 -6.89 7.25
C LEU A 284 -11.03 -8.29 6.80
N VAL A 285 -11.91 -9.28 6.96
CA VAL A 285 -11.65 -10.64 6.46
C VAL A 285 -11.49 -10.67 4.94
N ILE A 286 -12.37 -10.00 4.19
CA ILE A 286 -12.26 -9.89 2.73
C ILE A 286 -10.94 -9.19 2.34
N TYR A 287 -10.60 -8.12 3.05
CA TYR A 287 -9.36 -7.37 2.81
C TYR A 287 -8.11 -8.22 3.07
N LEU A 288 -8.10 -9.00 4.15
CA LEU A 288 -7.01 -9.93 4.47
C LEU A 288 -6.93 -11.09 3.46
N LEU A 289 -8.06 -11.63 3.01
CA LEU A 289 -8.09 -12.66 1.95
C LEU A 289 -7.53 -12.13 0.63
N PHE A 290 -7.80 -10.87 0.30
CA PHE A 290 -7.21 -10.19 -0.86
C PHE A 290 -5.67 -10.13 -0.76
N LEU A 291 -5.13 -9.66 0.37
CA LEU A 291 -3.69 -9.59 0.60
C LEU A 291 -3.03 -10.98 0.61
N TRP A 292 -3.68 -11.93 1.26
CA TRP A 292 -3.26 -13.33 1.29
C TRP A 292 -3.15 -13.93 -0.12
N ARG A 293 -4.16 -13.68 -0.96
CA ARG A 293 -4.16 -14.18 -2.36
C ARG A 293 -2.99 -13.61 -3.15
N ILE A 294 -2.69 -12.32 -3.01
CA ILE A 294 -1.54 -11.68 -3.67
C ILE A 294 -0.24 -12.35 -3.19
N LEU A 295 -0.08 -12.53 -1.88
CA LEU A 295 1.10 -13.14 -1.29
C LEU A 295 1.31 -14.57 -1.80
N LEU A 296 0.26 -15.40 -1.81
CA LEU A 296 0.33 -16.77 -2.31
C LEU A 296 0.82 -16.86 -3.76
N ILE A 297 0.30 -16.01 -4.64
CA ILE A 297 0.70 -16.00 -6.05
C ILE A 297 2.16 -15.60 -6.19
N THR A 298 2.57 -14.60 -5.44
CA THR A 298 3.92 -14.06 -5.47
C THR A 298 4.97 -15.06 -4.98
N LEU A 299 4.66 -15.80 -3.92
CA LEU A 299 5.56 -16.81 -3.36
C LEU A 299 5.70 -18.08 -4.26
N ARG A 300 4.74 -18.32 -5.17
CA ARG A 300 4.81 -19.45 -6.13
C ARG A 300 5.79 -19.22 -7.28
N ILE A 301 6.25 -17.99 -7.48
CA ILE A 301 7.19 -17.66 -8.56
C ILE A 301 8.62 -17.94 -8.14
N LYS A 302 9.42 -18.44 -9.10
CA LYS A 302 10.85 -18.74 -8.87
C LYS A 302 11.78 -17.53 -9.03
N ASP A 303 11.32 -16.40 -9.62
CA ASP A 303 12.14 -15.21 -9.81
C ASP A 303 12.12 -14.34 -8.53
N THR A 304 13.27 -14.21 -7.90
CA THR A 304 13.48 -13.42 -6.69
C THR A 304 12.98 -11.96 -6.82
N PHE A 305 13.15 -11.34 -8.00
CA PHE A 305 12.65 -9.97 -8.23
C PHE A 305 11.13 -9.93 -8.11
N ALA A 306 10.43 -10.82 -8.80
CA ALA A 306 8.97 -10.88 -8.78
C ALA A 306 8.43 -11.18 -7.37
N THR A 307 9.07 -12.09 -6.63
CA THR A 307 8.73 -12.39 -5.23
C THR A 307 8.88 -11.16 -4.35
N LEU A 308 10.01 -10.44 -4.45
CA LEU A 308 10.27 -9.26 -3.62
C LEU A 308 9.34 -8.09 -3.94
N VAL A 309 9.01 -7.87 -5.23
CA VAL A 309 8.01 -6.86 -5.62
C VAL A 309 6.66 -7.19 -5.01
N GLY A 310 6.24 -8.44 -5.07
CA GLY A 310 4.95 -8.82 -4.49
C GLY A 310 4.90 -8.70 -2.98
N VAL A 311 5.95 -9.16 -2.28
CA VAL A 311 6.07 -8.93 -0.82
C VAL A 311 6.03 -7.44 -0.52
N GLY A 312 6.74 -6.60 -1.28
CA GLY A 312 6.75 -5.16 -1.10
C GLY A 312 5.36 -4.53 -1.29
N VAL A 313 4.64 -4.90 -2.34
CA VAL A 313 3.28 -4.39 -2.61
C VAL A 313 2.29 -4.82 -1.51
N VAL A 314 2.31 -6.11 -1.11
CA VAL A 314 1.46 -6.60 -0.01
C VAL A 314 1.79 -5.87 1.29
N SER A 315 3.08 -5.73 1.62
CA SER A 315 3.50 -5.02 2.84
C SER A 315 3.11 -3.55 2.81
N MET A 316 3.24 -2.87 1.66
CA MET A 316 2.82 -1.47 1.51
C MET A 316 1.34 -1.30 1.80
N ILE A 317 0.49 -2.11 1.16
CA ILE A 317 -0.97 -2.04 1.33
C ILE A 317 -1.36 -2.41 2.76
N PHE A 318 -0.76 -3.47 3.33
CA PHE A 318 -1.03 -3.91 4.70
C PHE A 318 -0.62 -2.86 5.74
N ILE A 319 0.61 -2.33 5.65
CA ILE A 319 1.13 -1.32 6.58
C ILE A 319 0.27 -0.05 6.51
N GLN A 320 -0.09 0.38 5.30
CA GLN A 320 -0.93 1.56 5.12
C GLN A 320 -2.33 1.36 5.72
N ALA A 321 -2.95 0.20 5.52
CA ALA A 321 -4.23 -0.15 6.13
C ALA A 321 -4.12 -0.26 7.67
N PHE A 322 -3.06 -0.90 8.17
CA PHE A 322 -2.81 -1.03 9.60
C PHE A 322 -2.61 0.34 10.28
N ILE A 323 -1.87 1.24 9.64
CA ILE A 323 -1.66 2.60 10.14
C ILE A 323 -2.96 3.40 10.15
N ASN A 324 -3.80 3.29 9.11
CA ASN A 324 -5.10 3.99 9.10
C ASN A 324 -6.02 3.45 10.19
N ILE A 325 -6.27 2.14 10.21
CA ILE A 325 -7.17 1.49 11.17
C ILE A 325 -6.64 1.65 12.60
N GLY A 326 -5.34 1.46 12.81
CA GLY A 326 -4.70 1.65 14.11
C GLY A 326 -4.78 3.09 14.61
N GLY A 327 -4.71 4.07 13.71
CA GLY A 327 -4.88 5.50 14.05
C GLY A 327 -6.30 5.81 14.53
N VAL A 328 -7.33 5.36 13.82
CA VAL A 328 -8.72 5.64 14.17
C VAL A 328 -9.23 4.82 15.38
N THR A 329 -8.59 3.69 15.68
CA THR A 329 -8.86 2.88 16.88
C THR A 329 -7.99 3.27 18.08
N GLY A 330 -7.10 4.27 17.94
CA GLY A 330 -6.24 4.74 19.03
C GLY A 330 -5.09 3.79 19.42
N LEU A 331 -4.78 2.77 18.60
CA LEU A 331 -3.64 1.88 18.82
C LEU A 331 -2.30 2.57 18.53
N ILE A 332 -2.31 3.52 17.58
CA ILE A 332 -1.15 4.30 17.16
C ILE A 332 -1.57 5.76 16.91
N PRO A 333 -0.62 6.72 16.87
CA PRO A 333 -0.96 8.10 16.56
C PRO A 333 -1.58 8.26 15.17
N ILE A 334 -2.54 9.17 15.04
CA ILE A 334 -3.16 9.53 13.76
C ILE A 334 -2.10 10.13 12.82
N THR A 335 -1.94 9.55 11.64
CA THR A 335 -0.88 9.94 10.69
C THR A 335 -1.37 10.60 9.42
N GLY A 336 -2.68 10.67 9.18
CA GLY A 336 -3.22 11.25 7.96
C GLY A 336 -3.02 10.37 6.71
N VAL A 337 -3.02 9.06 6.87
CA VAL A 337 -2.79 8.09 5.78
C VAL A 337 -4.13 7.48 5.37
N PRO A 338 -4.51 7.54 4.08
CA PRO A 338 -5.78 6.97 3.61
C PRO A 338 -5.76 5.44 3.61
N LEU A 339 -6.92 4.81 3.85
CA LEU A 339 -7.12 3.36 3.74
C LEU A 339 -7.10 2.94 2.26
N PRO A 340 -6.16 2.07 1.81
CA PRO A 340 -6.01 1.72 0.41
C PRO A 340 -7.30 1.14 -0.20
N PHE A 341 -7.63 1.57 -1.41
CA PHE A 341 -8.83 1.27 -2.21
C PHE A 341 -10.16 1.84 -1.66
N ILE A 342 -10.24 2.17 -0.38
CA ILE A 342 -11.48 2.58 0.28
C ILE A 342 -11.56 4.11 0.42
N SER A 343 -10.54 4.74 1.03
CA SER A 343 -10.52 6.19 1.25
C SER A 343 -10.52 6.98 -0.05
N TYR A 344 -11.08 8.19 0.02
CA TYR A 344 -10.88 9.19 -1.02
C TYR A 344 -9.41 9.59 -1.09
N GLY A 345 -8.80 9.34 -2.25
CA GLY A 345 -7.39 9.67 -2.46
C GLY A 345 -6.94 9.28 -3.87
N GLY A 346 -7.09 10.20 -4.85
CA GLY A 346 -6.83 9.91 -6.25
C GLY A 346 -5.45 9.30 -6.53
N SER A 347 -4.38 9.90 -5.97
CA SER A 347 -3.01 9.39 -6.16
C SER A 347 -2.80 8.03 -5.52
N SER A 348 -3.28 7.84 -4.28
CA SER A 348 -3.15 6.58 -3.56
C SER A 348 -3.91 5.46 -4.28
N LEU A 349 -5.16 5.70 -4.71
CA LEU A 349 -5.95 4.74 -5.48
C LEU A 349 -5.25 4.37 -6.78
N LEU A 350 -4.79 5.37 -7.55
CA LEU A 350 -4.09 5.15 -8.81
C LEU A 350 -2.85 4.27 -8.63
N LEU A 351 -2.01 4.58 -7.64
CA LEU A 351 -0.77 3.84 -7.40
C LEU A 351 -1.02 2.44 -6.86
N ASN A 352 -2.01 2.27 -6.01
CA ASN A 352 -2.42 0.94 -5.56
C ASN A 352 -2.92 0.10 -6.74
N MET A 353 -3.71 0.66 -7.65
CA MET A 353 -4.18 -0.06 -8.85
C MET A 353 -3.04 -0.38 -9.84
N ILE A 354 -2.08 0.54 -10.05
CA ILE A 354 -0.85 0.27 -10.81
C ILE A 354 -0.07 -0.89 -10.17
N SER A 355 0.07 -0.89 -8.85
CA SER A 355 0.76 -1.95 -8.11
C SER A 355 0.10 -3.30 -8.31
N ILE A 356 -1.25 -3.36 -8.24
CA ILE A 356 -1.99 -4.58 -8.54
C ILE A 356 -1.83 -5.00 -10.01
N GLY A 357 -1.78 -4.06 -10.95
CA GLY A 357 -1.49 -4.35 -12.35
C GLY A 357 -0.14 -5.06 -12.54
N ILE A 358 0.89 -4.63 -11.80
CA ILE A 358 2.22 -5.30 -11.79
C ILE A 358 2.09 -6.73 -11.20
N ILE A 359 1.33 -6.91 -10.12
CA ILE A 359 1.08 -8.24 -9.54
C ILE A 359 0.34 -9.15 -10.53
N LEU A 360 -0.66 -8.62 -11.24
CA LEU A 360 -1.36 -9.37 -12.28
C LEU A 360 -0.44 -9.73 -13.45
N SER A 361 0.50 -8.87 -13.84
CA SER A 361 1.55 -9.18 -14.83
C SER A 361 2.44 -10.34 -14.36
N ILE A 362 2.80 -10.33 -13.08
CA ILE A 362 3.58 -11.40 -12.43
C ILE A 362 2.77 -12.72 -12.46
N SER A 363 1.49 -12.69 -12.14
CA SER A 363 0.63 -13.89 -12.13
C SER A 363 0.50 -14.52 -13.52
N ARG A 364 0.41 -13.70 -14.57
CA ARG A 364 0.34 -14.15 -15.98
C ARG A 364 1.59 -14.94 -16.40
N GLU A 365 2.77 -14.50 -16.00
CA GLU A 365 4.01 -15.20 -16.33
C GLU A 365 4.11 -16.53 -15.56
N ASN A 366 3.66 -16.57 -14.30
CA ASN A 366 3.62 -17.80 -13.53
C ASN A 366 2.72 -18.86 -14.19
N TYR A 367 1.50 -18.49 -14.60
CA TYR A 367 0.58 -19.36 -15.30
C TYR A 367 1.20 -19.94 -16.58
N LYS A 368 1.87 -19.11 -17.37
CA LYS A 368 2.58 -19.51 -18.58
C LYS A 368 3.70 -20.52 -18.32
N GLN A 369 4.49 -20.32 -17.27
CA GLN A 369 5.56 -21.26 -16.89
C GLN A 369 4.98 -22.60 -16.43
N THR A 370 3.82 -22.60 -15.77
CA THR A 370 3.15 -23.83 -15.33
C THR A 370 2.66 -24.64 -16.52
N ILE A 371 1.99 -24.00 -17.49
CA ILE A 371 1.54 -24.70 -18.73
C ILE A 371 2.73 -25.29 -19.47
N ARG A 372 3.80 -24.52 -19.71
CA ARG A 372 4.99 -25.06 -20.41
C ARG A 372 5.60 -26.27 -19.71
N LYS A 373 5.54 -26.35 -18.39
CA LYS A 373 6.02 -27.52 -17.66
C LYS A 373 5.13 -28.74 -17.87
N LEU A 374 3.81 -28.56 -17.91
CA LEU A 374 2.86 -29.63 -18.17
C LEU A 374 3.03 -30.16 -19.61
N ASP A 375 3.09 -29.28 -20.60
CA ASP A 375 3.34 -29.65 -22.00
C ASP A 375 4.65 -30.44 -22.17
N ASN A 376 5.73 -30.00 -21.48
CA ASN A 376 7.03 -30.71 -21.54
C ASN A 376 7.03 -32.05 -20.78
N GLN A 377 6.14 -32.24 -19.79
CA GLN A 377 5.99 -33.52 -19.10
C GLN A 377 5.21 -34.52 -19.95
N GLU A 378 4.16 -34.06 -20.65
CA GLU A 378 3.38 -34.91 -21.58
C GLU A 378 4.18 -35.32 -22.80
N GLN A 379 5.13 -34.49 -23.27
CA GLN A 379 6.01 -34.80 -24.41
C GLN A 379 7.22 -35.68 -24.04
N ARG A 380 7.42 -36.02 -22.76
CA ARG A 380 8.46 -37.00 -22.40
C ARG A 380 7.99 -38.39 -22.83
N PRO A 381 8.69 -39.07 -23.78
CA PRO A 381 8.32 -40.42 -24.17
C PRO A 381 8.36 -41.30 -22.91
N VAL A 382 7.33 -42.10 -22.72
CA VAL A 382 7.29 -43.15 -21.71
C VAL A 382 8.53 -44.02 -22.00
N ARG A 383 9.57 -43.91 -21.19
CA ARG A 383 10.71 -44.85 -21.27
C ARG A 383 10.13 -46.20 -21.06
N SER A 384 9.96 -46.93 -22.15
CA SER A 384 9.59 -48.36 -22.10
C SER A 384 10.62 -49.08 -21.26
N THR A 385 10.22 -49.50 -20.08
CA THR A 385 10.97 -50.42 -19.22
C THR A 385 10.91 -51.83 -19.80
N THR A 386 11.26 -52.00 -21.09
CA THR A 386 11.44 -53.28 -21.69
C THR A 386 12.95 -53.53 -21.87
N LYS A 387 13.69 -53.60 -20.76
CA LYS A 387 14.88 -54.41 -20.73
C LYS A 387 14.42 -55.83 -20.43
N VAL A 388 13.97 -56.51 -21.46
CA VAL A 388 13.78 -57.94 -21.47
C VAL A 388 15.10 -58.63 -21.06
N ASN A 389 14.96 -59.44 -20.03
CA ASN A 389 15.91 -60.35 -19.46
C ASN A 389 16.30 -61.42 -20.53
N THR A 390 17.27 -61.13 -21.41
CA THR A 390 17.84 -62.06 -22.38
C THR A 390 19.23 -62.45 -21.97
N GLN A 391 19.38 -62.95 -20.74
CA GLN A 391 20.60 -63.69 -20.35
C GLN A 391 20.26 -64.77 -19.31
N ARG A 392 19.51 -65.77 -19.72
CA ARG A 392 19.49 -67.10 -19.04
C ARG A 392 19.00 -68.13 -20.02
N GLN A 393 19.89 -68.48 -21.00
CA GLN A 393 19.84 -69.74 -21.71
C GLN A 393 21.17 -69.91 -22.49
N LYS A 394 22.23 -70.24 -21.79
CA LYS A 394 23.40 -70.96 -22.28
C LYS A 394 24.24 -71.33 -21.05
N ALA A 395 23.91 -72.47 -20.45
CA ALA A 395 24.82 -73.40 -19.79
C ALA A 395 24.10 -74.74 -19.68
#